data_2ca4ff5addebbcbb7ff858a9e1b963e2
#
_entry.id   2ca4ff5addebbcbb7ff858a9e1b963e2
#
_cell.length_a   1.000
_cell.length_b   1.000
_cell.length_c   1.000
_cell.angle_alpha   90.00
_cell.angle_beta   90.00
_cell.angle_gamma   90.00
#
_symmetry.space_group_name_H-M   'P 1'
#
loop_
_entity.id
_entity.type
_entity.pdbx_description
1 polymer ?
#
loop_
_entity_poly.entity_id
_entity_poly.type
_entity_poly.pdbx_seq_one_letter_code
_entity_poly.pdbx_strand_id
1 'polypeptide(L)'
;MVEKFLSRTVFTSQEDYIRNFRIRVPADFNFAYDVVDAYAAEEPDKKALLWTDDRGGEIQFTFADMKRETDRTASYFQSLGIGRGDMVMLILKRRYEFWFSILALHKLGAVAIPATHLLTRKDVVYRCNMAGIKAIVAAGEPVITCLLYTSPSPR
;
A
#
# COMPACT_ATOMS: atom_id res chain seq x y z
N MET A 1 -20.40 3.91 0.56
CA MET A 1 -19.09 3.71 1.20
C MET A 1 -18.49 5.01 1.77
N VAL A 2 -18.14 6.02 0.95
CA VAL A 2 -17.50 7.28 1.40
C VAL A 2 -18.29 8.01 2.48
N GLU A 3 -19.59 7.93 2.44
CA GLU A 3 -20.53 8.55 3.41
C GLU A 3 -20.30 8.09 4.86
N LYS A 4 -19.75 6.88 5.05
CA LYS A 4 -19.40 6.39 6.40
C LYS A 4 -18.34 7.24 7.09
N PHE A 5 -17.46 7.87 6.31
CA PHE A 5 -16.32 8.64 6.79
C PHE A 5 -16.51 10.15 6.71
N LEU A 6 -17.63 10.60 6.14
CA LEU A 6 -17.93 12.03 6.01
C LEU A 6 -19.09 12.43 6.91
N SER A 7 -18.97 13.59 7.55
CA SER A 7 -20.07 14.14 8.33
C SER A 7 -21.22 14.55 7.43
N ARG A 8 -20.91 14.96 6.19
CA ARG A 8 -21.83 15.48 5.19
C ARG A 8 -21.19 15.41 3.81
N THR A 9 -21.99 15.13 2.78
CA THR A 9 -21.53 14.96 1.39
C THR A 9 -21.98 16.08 0.45
N VAL A 10 -22.98 16.87 0.84
CA VAL A 10 -23.54 17.97 0.04
C VAL A 10 -23.33 19.29 0.75
N PHE A 11 -22.80 20.28 0.05
CA PHE A 11 -22.51 21.62 0.53
C PHE A 11 -23.11 22.66 -0.41
N THR A 12 -23.60 23.77 0.16
CA THR A 12 -24.30 24.82 -0.60
C THR A 12 -23.37 25.91 -1.12
N SER A 13 -22.19 26.04 -0.55
CA SER A 13 -21.15 26.99 -0.97
C SER A 13 -19.74 26.51 -0.56
N GLN A 14 -18.72 27.19 -1.05
CA GLN A 14 -17.34 26.94 -0.62
C GLN A 14 -17.12 27.23 0.87
N GLU A 15 -17.73 28.31 1.39
CA GLU A 15 -17.66 28.65 2.81
C GLU A 15 -18.34 27.58 3.67
N ASP A 16 -19.48 27.06 3.22
CA ASP A 16 -20.18 25.96 3.87
C ASP A 16 -19.30 24.69 3.90
N TYR A 17 -18.61 24.37 2.78
CA TYR A 17 -17.67 23.25 2.72
C TYR A 17 -16.52 23.44 3.72
N ILE A 18 -15.83 24.57 3.69
CA ILE A 18 -14.69 24.86 4.59
C ILE A 18 -15.10 24.76 6.07
N ARG A 19 -16.29 25.24 6.42
CA ARG A 19 -16.78 25.23 7.81
C ARG A 19 -17.22 23.84 8.28
N ASN A 20 -17.86 23.06 7.40
CA ASN A 20 -18.63 21.89 7.79
C ASN A 20 -18.07 20.55 7.27
N PHE A 21 -17.08 20.57 6.38
CA PHE A 21 -16.41 19.34 5.97
C PHE A 21 -15.63 18.75 7.15
N ARG A 22 -15.96 17.52 7.52
CA ARG A 22 -15.26 16.77 8.56
C ARG A 22 -15.14 15.33 8.13
N ILE A 23 -13.95 14.77 8.31
CA ILE A 23 -13.70 13.34 8.12
C ILE A 23 -13.81 12.68 9.49
N ARG A 24 -14.58 11.59 9.55
CA ARG A 24 -14.71 10.74 10.73
C ARG A 24 -13.81 9.53 10.53
N VAL A 25 -12.71 9.48 11.25
CA VAL A 25 -11.76 8.37 11.19
C VAL A 25 -11.94 7.55 12.46
N PRO A 26 -12.34 6.25 12.38
CA PRO A 26 -12.34 5.36 13.53
C PRO A 26 -10.94 5.25 14.15
N ALA A 27 -10.86 4.96 15.44
CA ALA A 27 -9.58 4.88 16.15
C ALA A 27 -8.69 3.73 15.63
N ASP A 28 -9.32 2.68 15.13
CA ASP A 28 -8.70 1.47 14.57
C ASP A 28 -8.73 1.43 13.03
N PHE A 29 -8.92 2.60 12.39
CA PHE A 29 -9.05 2.69 10.92
C PHE A 29 -7.85 2.06 10.20
N ASN A 30 -8.17 1.18 9.25
CA ASN A 30 -7.21 0.58 8.33
C ASN A 30 -7.75 0.65 6.90
N PHE A 31 -7.10 1.46 6.06
CA PHE A 31 -7.55 1.69 4.69
C PHE A 31 -7.78 0.39 3.89
N ALA A 32 -6.92 -0.62 4.09
CA ALA A 32 -7.05 -1.88 3.36
C ALA A 32 -8.34 -2.63 3.75
N TYR A 33 -8.69 -2.66 5.04
CA TYR A 33 -9.91 -3.31 5.52
C TYR A 33 -11.16 -2.45 5.38
N ASP A 34 -11.09 -1.20 5.87
CA ASP A 34 -12.27 -0.34 5.98
C ASP A 34 -12.72 0.26 4.64
N VAL A 35 -11.82 0.29 3.64
CA VAL A 35 -12.15 0.81 2.31
C VAL A 35 -12.09 -0.31 1.26
N VAL A 36 -10.93 -0.92 1.06
CA VAL A 36 -10.73 -1.86 -0.06
C VAL A 36 -11.53 -3.15 0.14
N ASP A 37 -11.37 -3.81 1.30
CA ASP A 37 -12.10 -5.05 1.59
C ASP A 37 -13.61 -4.80 1.77
N ALA A 38 -13.99 -3.65 2.31
CA ALA A 38 -15.39 -3.27 2.40
C ALA A 38 -16.02 -3.07 1.02
N TYR A 39 -15.33 -2.43 0.07
CA TYR A 39 -15.79 -2.38 -1.33
C TYR A 39 -15.83 -3.76 -1.97
N ALA A 40 -14.86 -4.64 -1.70
CA ALA A 40 -14.89 -6.01 -2.19
C ALA A 40 -16.11 -6.81 -1.70
N ALA A 41 -16.62 -6.49 -0.50
CA ALA A 41 -17.83 -7.10 0.04
C ALA A 41 -19.13 -6.47 -0.51
N GLU A 42 -19.16 -5.14 -0.68
CA GLU A 42 -20.37 -4.42 -1.12
C GLU A 42 -20.52 -4.44 -2.65
N GLU A 43 -19.44 -4.25 -3.41
CA GLU A 43 -19.43 -4.12 -4.88
C GLU A 43 -18.22 -4.90 -5.47
N PRO A 44 -18.18 -6.25 -5.38
CA PRO A 44 -17.01 -7.06 -5.73
C PRO A 44 -16.50 -6.83 -7.16
N ASP A 45 -17.42 -6.68 -8.11
CA ASP A 45 -17.11 -6.54 -9.54
C ASP A 45 -16.79 -5.10 -9.96
N LYS A 46 -16.89 -4.15 -9.03
CA LYS A 46 -16.56 -2.75 -9.30
C LYS A 46 -15.08 -2.60 -9.63
N LYS A 47 -14.79 -1.85 -10.70
CA LYS A 47 -13.42 -1.53 -11.11
C LYS A 47 -12.69 -0.76 -9.99
N ALA A 48 -11.56 -1.31 -9.53
CA ALA A 48 -10.72 -0.72 -8.50
C ALA A 48 -9.43 -0.12 -9.06
N LEU A 49 -8.81 -0.79 -10.03
CA LEU A 49 -7.55 -0.36 -10.63
C LEU A 49 -7.54 -0.72 -12.11
N LEU A 50 -7.14 0.24 -12.93
CA LEU A 50 -6.75 0.03 -14.32
C LEU A 50 -5.25 0.32 -14.43
N TRP A 51 -4.48 -0.68 -14.81
CA TRP A 51 -3.05 -0.53 -15.11
C TRP A 51 -2.82 -0.57 -16.61
N THR A 52 -1.97 0.33 -17.10
CA THR A 52 -1.58 0.40 -18.51
C THR A 52 -0.07 0.50 -18.63
N ASP A 53 0.50 -0.02 -19.70
CA ASP A 53 1.91 0.13 -20.03
C ASP A 53 2.13 0.97 -21.30
N ASP A 54 3.39 1.27 -21.58
CA ASP A 54 3.79 2.08 -22.75
C ASP A 54 3.64 1.32 -24.08
N ARG A 55 3.27 0.03 -24.05
CA ARG A 55 3.08 -0.83 -25.23
C ARG A 55 1.59 -1.11 -25.53
N GLY A 56 0.69 -0.44 -24.80
CA GLY A 56 -0.75 -0.61 -24.93
C GLY A 56 -1.31 -1.83 -24.21
N GLY A 57 -0.53 -2.44 -23.30
CA GLY A 57 -1.03 -3.48 -22.40
C GLY A 57 -1.93 -2.86 -21.34
N GLU A 58 -3.07 -3.52 -21.08
CA GLU A 58 -4.03 -3.10 -20.06
C GLU A 58 -4.40 -4.27 -19.16
N ILE A 59 -4.43 -4.04 -17.86
CA ILE A 59 -4.94 -5.00 -16.87
C ILE A 59 -5.91 -4.27 -15.95
N GLN A 60 -7.13 -4.78 -15.85
CA GLN A 60 -8.14 -4.26 -14.95
C GLN A 60 -8.28 -5.19 -13.74
N PHE A 61 -8.31 -4.61 -12.55
CA PHE A 61 -8.59 -5.32 -11.29
C PHE A 61 -9.89 -4.78 -10.70
N THR A 62 -10.76 -5.69 -10.26
CA THR A 62 -11.93 -5.36 -9.45
C THR A 62 -11.56 -5.24 -7.97
N PHE A 63 -12.50 -4.78 -7.12
CA PHE A 63 -12.25 -4.78 -5.68
C PHE A 63 -12.10 -6.20 -5.12
N ALA A 64 -12.81 -7.18 -5.66
CA ALA A 64 -12.62 -8.60 -5.30
C ALA A 64 -11.21 -9.08 -5.64
N ASP A 65 -10.68 -8.71 -6.82
CA ASP A 65 -9.31 -9.02 -7.21
C ASP A 65 -8.30 -8.35 -6.28
N MET A 66 -8.49 -7.06 -5.99
CA MET A 66 -7.62 -6.32 -5.07
C MET A 66 -7.56 -6.98 -3.69
N LYS A 67 -8.71 -7.35 -3.13
CA LYS A 67 -8.77 -8.08 -1.86
C LYS A 67 -7.99 -9.40 -1.94
N ARG A 68 -8.26 -10.23 -2.94
CA ARG A 68 -7.60 -11.53 -3.13
C ARG A 68 -6.09 -11.40 -3.22
N GLU A 69 -5.60 -10.50 -4.08
CA GLU A 69 -4.16 -10.33 -4.29
C GLU A 69 -3.47 -9.70 -3.09
N THR A 70 -4.13 -8.78 -2.38
CA THR A 70 -3.57 -8.22 -1.14
C THR A 70 -3.54 -9.21 0.00
N ASP A 71 -4.54 -10.10 0.12
CA ASP A 71 -4.53 -11.18 1.13
C ASP A 71 -3.39 -12.18 0.87
N ARG A 72 -3.19 -12.56 -0.40
CA ARG A 72 -2.06 -13.43 -0.79
C ARG A 72 -0.72 -12.78 -0.50
N THR A 73 -0.58 -11.50 -0.85
CA THR A 73 0.65 -10.74 -0.60
C THR A 73 0.91 -10.56 0.89
N ALA A 74 -0.12 -10.31 1.70
CA ALA A 74 0.00 -10.21 3.14
C ALA A 74 0.44 -11.55 3.77
N SER A 75 -0.15 -12.66 3.36
CA SER A 75 0.25 -14.01 3.79
C SER A 75 1.70 -14.31 3.43
N TYR A 76 2.14 -13.92 2.22
CA TYR A 76 3.53 -14.07 1.80
C TYR A 76 4.48 -13.23 2.67
N PHE A 77 4.18 -11.95 2.90
CA PHE A 77 5.00 -11.10 3.76
C PHE A 77 5.05 -11.63 5.21
N GLN A 78 3.93 -12.12 5.72
CA GLN A 78 3.88 -12.73 7.03
C GLN A 78 4.77 -13.98 7.11
N SER A 79 4.80 -14.81 6.06
CA SER A 79 5.69 -15.98 6.01
C SER A 79 7.18 -15.63 6.01
N LEU A 80 7.52 -14.39 5.57
CA LEU A 80 8.88 -13.82 5.65
C LEU A 80 9.15 -13.15 7.02
N GLY A 81 8.23 -13.23 7.97
CA GLY A 81 8.35 -12.65 9.29
C GLY A 81 8.07 -11.15 9.34
N ILE A 82 7.43 -10.57 8.33
CA ILE A 82 7.01 -9.15 8.34
C ILE A 82 5.73 -9.04 9.14
N GLY A 83 5.68 -8.11 10.08
CA GLY A 83 4.54 -7.86 10.95
C GLY A 83 4.42 -6.39 11.36
N ARG A 84 3.61 -6.15 12.39
CA ARG A 84 3.28 -4.81 12.87
C ARG A 84 4.52 -4.01 13.25
N GLY A 85 4.62 -2.80 12.69
CA GLY A 85 5.71 -1.86 12.95
C GLY A 85 6.98 -2.10 12.12
N ASP A 86 7.08 -3.23 11.39
CA ASP A 86 8.22 -3.48 10.51
C ASP A 86 8.24 -2.50 9.33
N MET A 87 9.42 -1.99 9.01
CA MET A 87 9.64 -1.06 7.90
C MET A 87 9.95 -1.83 6.62
N VAL A 88 9.18 -1.58 5.56
CA VAL A 88 9.37 -2.22 4.25
C VAL A 88 9.45 -1.16 3.15
N MET A 89 10.58 -1.14 2.42
CA MET A 89 10.77 -0.23 1.29
C MET A 89 10.19 -0.83 0.01
N LEU A 90 9.45 -0.02 -0.75
CA LEU A 90 8.83 -0.41 -2.02
C LEU A 90 9.47 0.38 -3.18
N ILE A 91 10.21 -0.31 -4.06
CA ILE A 91 10.87 0.26 -5.26
C ILE A 91 10.27 -0.39 -6.51
N LEU A 92 8.98 -0.17 -6.74
CA LEU A 92 8.19 -0.91 -7.75
C LEU A 92 7.86 -0.09 -9.00
N LYS A 93 8.38 1.14 -9.13
CA LYS A 93 8.11 2.01 -10.29
C LYS A 93 6.60 2.16 -10.52
N ARG A 94 6.11 1.90 -11.74
CA ARG A 94 4.70 2.00 -12.14
C ARG A 94 4.00 0.64 -12.21
N ARG A 95 4.39 -0.32 -11.38
CA ARG A 95 3.83 -1.66 -11.39
C ARG A 95 2.57 -1.75 -10.53
N TYR A 96 1.60 -2.57 -10.94
CA TYR A 96 0.37 -2.79 -10.17
C TYR A 96 0.65 -3.54 -8.85
N GLU A 97 1.72 -4.34 -8.78
CA GLU A 97 2.15 -5.03 -7.56
C GLU A 97 2.52 -4.05 -6.41
N PHE A 98 2.76 -2.77 -6.73
CA PHE A 98 2.89 -1.73 -5.72
C PHE A 98 1.64 -1.61 -4.85
N TRP A 99 0.46 -1.63 -5.47
CA TRP A 99 -0.82 -1.52 -4.78
C TRP A 99 -1.11 -2.74 -3.93
N PHE A 100 -0.79 -3.95 -4.41
CA PHE A 100 -0.91 -5.16 -3.61
C PHE A 100 0.01 -5.14 -2.40
N SER A 101 1.26 -4.70 -2.60
CA SER A 101 2.26 -4.63 -1.54
C SER A 101 1.90 -3.61 -0.46
N ILE A 102 1.51 -2.37 -0.84
CA ILE A 102 1.20 -1.34 0.14
C ILE A 102 -0.06 -1.68 0.96
N LEU A 103 -1.09 -2.23 0.32
CA LEU A 103 -2.30 -2.66 1.01
C LEU A 103 -2.05 -3.88 1.90
N ALA A 104 -1.20 -4.82 1.47
CA ALA A 104 -0.78 -5.95 2.30
C ALA A 104 -0.04 -5.50 3.56
N LEU A 105 0.86 -4.52 3.43
CA LEU A 105 1.55 -3.94 4.58
C LEU A 105 0.59 -3.21 5.53
N HIS A 106 -0.42 -2.50 5.00
CA HIS A 106 -1.48 -1.94 5.84
C HIS A 106 -2.21 -3.02 6.63
N LYS A 107 -2.58 -4.16 5.99
CA LYS A 107 -3.24 -5.30 6.69
C LYS A 107 -2.39 -5.85 7.82
N LEU A 108 -1.07 -5.91 7.64
CA LEU A 108 -0.14 -6.39 8.66
C LEU A 108 0.19 -5.35 9.74
N GLY A 109 -0.24 -4.10 9.57
CA GLY A 109 0.18 -2.98 10.42
C GLY A 109 1.66 -2.65 10.29
N ALA A 110 2.28 -3.04 9.18
CA ALA A 110 3.65 -2.70 8.83
C ALA A 110 3.72 -1.32 8.17
N VAL A 111 4.90 -0.72 8.12
CA VAL A 111 5.13 0.61 7.56
C VAL A 111 5.68 0.47 6.14
N ALA A 112 4.92 0.95 5.17
CA ALA A 112 5.37 1.02 3.78
C ALA A 112 6.19 2.30 3.56
N ILE A 113 7.37 2.16 2.95
CA ILE A 113 8.25 3.28 2.56
C ILE A 113 8.38 3.29 1.04
N PRO A 114 7.49 3.98 0.32
CA PRO A 114 7.60 4.12 -1.12
C PRO A 114 8.88 4.86 -1.50
N ALA A 115 9.61 4.31 -2.48
CA ALA A 115 10.86 4.89 -2.94
C ALA A 115 10.96 4.86 -4.48
N THR A 116 11.67 5.85 -5.02
CA THR A 116 11.91 5.91 -6.46
C THR A 116 12.95 4.88 -6.91
N HIS A 117 12.79 4.39 -8.14
CA HIS A 117 13.78 3.52 -8.80
C HIS A 117 15.08 4.25 -9.19
N LEU A 118 15.13 5.57 -9.01
CA LEU A 118 16.33 6.39 -9.30
C LEU A 118 17.30 6.45 -8.14
N LEU A 119 17.00 5.81 -7.00
CA LEU A 119 17.91 5.75 -5.87
C LEU A 119 19.21 5.03 -6.24
N THR A 120 20.32 5.64 -5.86
CA THR A 120 21.64 4.99 -5.94
C THR A 120 21.77 3.95 -4.82
N ARG A 121 22.76 3.04 -4.96
CA ARG A 121 23.10 2.09 -3.89
C ARG A 121 23.35 2.80 -2.55
N LYS A 122 24.04 3.94 -2.57
CA LYS A 122 24.34 4.74 -1.38
C LYS A 122 23.07 5.23 -0.70
N ASP A 123 22.10 5.70 -1.48
CA ASP A 123 20.82 6.20 -0.96
C ASP A 123 20.00 5.07 -0.33
N VAL A 124 19.97 3.90 -0.96
CA VAL A 124 19.27 2.72 -0.43
C VAL A 124 19.89 2.30 0.90
N VAL A 125 21.21 2.13 0.96
CA VAL A 125 21.93 1.75 2.19
C VAL A 125 21.68 2.76 3.30
N TYR A 126 21.77 4.06 3.00
CA TYR A 126 21.52 5.12 3.98
C TYR A 126 20.09 5.02 4.55
N ARG A 127 19.07 4.90 3.69
CA ARG A 127 17.67 4.79 4.11
C ARG A 127 17.41 3.52 4.92
N CYS A 128 18.00 2.39 4.51
CA CYS A 128 17.89 1.14 5.24
C CYS A 128 18.39 1.27 6.68
N ASN A 129 19.56 1.90 6.84
CA ASN A 129 20.16 2.09 8.16
C ASN A 129 19.38 3.09 9.01
N MET A 130 18.95 4.22 8.41
CA MET A 130 18.25 5.28 9.16
C MET A 130 16.86 4.90 9.60
N ALA A 131 16.13 4.15 8.77
CA ALA A 131 14.76 3.75 9.07
C ALA A 131 14.64 2.31 9.62
N GLY A 132 15.74 1.58 9.79
CA GLY A 132 15.69 0.20 10.24
C GLY A 132 14.88 -0.70 9.29
N ILE A 133 15.06 -0.52 7.97
CA ILE A 133 14.26 -1.23 6.97
C ILE A 133 14.56 -2.72 7.04
N LYS A 134 13.51 -3.52 7.29
CA LYS A 134 13.59 -4.97 7.42
C LYS A 134 13.59 -5.69 6.08
N ALA A 135 12.87 -5.15 5.08
CA ALA A 135 12.78 -5.75 3.75
C ALA A 135 12.65 -4.69 2.66
N ILE A 136 13.06 -5.05 1.45
CA ILE A 136 12.89 -4.25 0.24
C ILE A 136 12.14 -5.10 -0.79
N VAL A 137 11.06 -4.52 -1.33
CA VAL A 137 10.34 -5.08 -2.49
C VAL A 137 10.72 -4.25 -3.70
N ALA A 138 11.37 -4.85 -4.66
CA ALA A 138 11.84 -4.15 -5.86
C ALA A 138 11.54 -4.93 -7.13
N ALA A 139 11.32 -4.23 -8.24
CA ALA A 139 11.28 -4.83 -9.56
C ALA A 139 12.70 -4.90 -10.13
N GLY A 140 13.11 -6.09 -10.59
CA GLY A 140 14.39 -6.33 -11.26
C GLY A 140 14.25 -7.46 -12.28
N GLU A 141 15.09 -7.50 -13.30
CA GLU A 141 15.16 -8.64 -14.21
C GLU A 141 16.18 -9.66 -13.69
N PRO A 142 15.83 -10.92 -13.65
CA PRO A 142 14.54 -11.58 -13.41
C PRO A 142 14.37 -12.07 -11.98
N VAL A 143 14.84 -11.33 -10.96
CA VAL A 143 14.85 -11.78 -9.57
C VAL A 143 14.20 -10.75 -8.67
N ILE A 144 13.13 -11.16 -8.00
CA ILE A 144 12.71 -10.51 -6.76
C ILE A 144 13.76 -10.89 -5.72
N THR A 145 14.80 -10.09 -5.60
CA THR A 145 15.78 -10.28 -4.53
C THR A 145 15.22 -9.61 -3.29
N CYS A 146 14.52 -10.37 -2.48
CA CYS A 146 14.19 -9.98 -1.12
C CYS A 146 15.49 -10.06 -0.31
N LEU A 147 16.23 -8.96 -0.23
CA LEU A 147 17.39 -8.86 0.64
C LEU A 147 16.89 -8.61 2.06
N LEU A 148 16.74 -9.68 2.84
CA LEU A 148 16.65 -9.58 4.29
C LEU A 148 17.98 -9.08 4.82
N TYR A 149 18.08 -7.80 5.09
CA TYR A 149 19.26 -7.22 5.72
C TYR A 149 19.09 -7.29 7.24
N THR A 150 19.60 -8.35 7.87
CA THR A 150 19.81 -8.38 9.31
C THR A 150 21.14 -7.71 9.60
N SER A 151 21.13 -6.40 9.82
CA SER A 151 22.26 -5.71 10.40
C SER A 151 22.23 -5.90 11.92
N PRO A 152 23.28 -6.42 12.57
CA PRO A 152 23.37 -6.33 14.01
C PRO A 152 23.48 -4.85 14.38
N SER A 153 22.57 -4.38 15.24
CA SER A 153 22.62 -3.03 15.79
C SER A 153 23.97 -2.82 16.47
N PRO A 154 24.75 -1.77 16.13
CA PRO A 154 25.90 -1.42 16.93
C PRO A 154 25.40 -0.93 18.29
N ARG A 155 25.91 -1.55 19.36
CA ARG A 155 25.74 -1.10 20.75
C ARG A 155 26.51 0.19 20.98
#